data_236bec56803483438bc33b4372dce33f
#
_entry.id   236bec56803483438bc33b4372dce33f
#
_cell.length_a   1.000
_cell.length_b   1.000
_cell.length_c   1.000
_cell.angle_alpha   90.00
_cell.angle_beta   90.00
_cell.angle_gamma   90.00
#
_symmetry.space_group_name_H-M   'P 1'
#
loop_
_entity.id
_entity.type
_entity.pdbx_description
1 polymer ?
#
loop_
_entity_poly.entity_id
_entity_poly.type
_entity_poly.pdbx_seq_one_letter_code
_entity_poly.pdbx_strand_id
1 'polypeptide(L)'
;MNTAIQQTRLIPSPYYYDPQEGVYITIRTIDPVIAKELLEGQTKNRKISKTTVQKYKEFMKLGQWVLNGEPLIFGGSKLIDGQHRLTACVESGQSFKAVWIELDKEEVFKTLNQGKRRNGADVLSVFGHANSTNVFSSICILARIDKFGELGYQGFGNAGRLPIPNHEVEEYAWKYPNLDVSIRKCDAWYRQFRLK
;
A
#
# COMPACT_ATOMS: atom_id res chain seq x y z
N MET A 1 17.02 -19.22 24.93
CA MET A 1 15.58 -18.87 24.88
C MET A 1 15.44 -17.45 25.41
N ASN A 2 15.00 -16.53 24.59
CA ASN A 2 15.11 -15.11 24.85
C ASN A 2 13.99 -14.67 25.81
N THR A 3 14.33 -14.30 27.04
CA THR A 3 13.41 -13.93 28.13
C THR A 3 12.50 -12.73 27.78
N ALA A 4 12.92 -11.87 26.85
CA ALA A 4 12.13 -10.73 26.39
C ALA A 4 10.86 -11.13 25.62
N ILE A 5 10.91 -12.23 24.87
CA ILE A 5 9.74 -12.74 24.12
C ILE A 5 8.71 -13.35 25.09
N GLN A 6 9.14 -13.90 26.22
CA GLN A 6 8.23 -14.48 27.20
C GLN A 6 7.43 -13.45 28.00
N GLN A 7 7.98 -12.27 28.26
CA GLN A 7 7.27 -11.23 29.04
C GLN A 7 6.17 -10.51 28.24
N THR A 8 6.27 -10.47 26.91
CA THR A 8 5.22 -9.87 26.05
C THR A 8 4.03 -10.81 25.80
N ARG A 9 4.11 -12.07 26.28
CA ARG A 9 3.09 -13.13 26.08
C ARG A 9 1.86 -13.06 26.97
N LEU A 10 1.73 -12.04 27.82
CA LEU A 10 0.55 -11.85 28.68
C LEU A 10 -0.59 -11.09 28.01
N ILE A 11 -0.60 -11.00 26.67
CA ILE A 11 -1.69 -10.36 25.93
C ILE A 11 -2.72 -11.45 25.58
N PRO A 12 -3.98 -11.31 26.06
CA PRO A 12 -5.00 -12.29 25.73
C PRO A 12 -5.32 -12.28 24.23
N SER A 13 -5.27 -13.47 23.67
CA SER A 13 -5.83 -13.92 22.37
C SER A 13 -6.52 -12.83 21.48
N PRO A 14 -6.28 -12.83 20.13
CA PRO A 14 -5.84 -13.98 19.37
C PRO A 14 -4.37 -13.85 18.92
N TYR A 15 -3.54 -14.74 19.30
CA TYR A 15 -2.20 -14.88 18.77
C TYR A 15 -1.99 -16.31 18.24
N TYR A 16 -1.17 -16.41 17.21
CA TYR A 16 -0.66 -17.68 16.69
C TYR A 16 0.84 -17.76 16.98
N TYR A 17 1.29 -18.89 17.46
CA TYR A 17 2.71 -19.18 17.67
C TYR A 17 3.05 -20.55 17.12
N ASP A 18 4.04 -20.61 16.24
CA ASP A 18 4.61 -21.84 15.72
C ASP A 18 6.04 -21.99 16.28
N PRO A 19 6.27 -22.95 17.18
CA PRO A 19 7.58 -23.16 17.78
C PRO A 19 8.59 -23.82 16.82
N GLN A 20 8.14 -24.49 15.76
CA GLN A 20 9.02 -25.12 14.79
C GLN A 20 9.61 -24.09 13.83
N GLU A 21 8.78 -23.16 13.38
CA GLU A 21 9.20 -22.08 12.48
C GLU A 21 9.71 -20.83 13.24
N GLY A 22 9.47 -20.74 14.54
CA GLY A 22 9.82 -19.58 15.35
C GLY A 22 9.02 -18.34 14.96
N VAL A 23 7.74 -18.51 14.63
CA VAL A 23 6.85 -17.45 14.16
C VAL A 23 5.81 -17.12 15.21
N TYR A 24 5.70 -15.84 15.55
CA TYR A 24 4.64 -15.30 16.41
C TYR A 24 3.82 -14.28 15.63
N ILE A 25 2.49 -14.42 15.62
CA ILE A 25 1.56 -13.54 14.91
C ILE A 25 0.46 -13.05 15.84
N THR A 26 0.18 -11.75 15.81
CA THR A 26 -0.93 -11.14 16.55
C THR A 26 -1.43 -9.87 15.83
N ILE A 27 -2.56 -9.32 16.28
CA ILE A 27 -3.04 -8.00 15.87
C ILE A 27 -2.79 -7.02 17.00
N ARG A 28 -2.13 -5.90 16.69
CA ARG A 28 -1.83 -4.85 17.68
C ARG A 28 -2.37 -3.51 17.21
N THR A 29 -2.79 -2.68 18.18
CA THR A 29 -2.97 -1.25 17.96
C THR A 29 -1.64 -0.57 18.23
N ILE A 30 -1.16 0.16 17.24
CA ILE A 30 0.10 0.91 17.30
C ILE A 30 -0.27 2.38 17.44
N ASP A 31 0.13 2.99 18.52
CA ASP A 31 0.01 4.42 18.74
C ASP A 31 1.32 5.15 18.36
N PRO A 32 1.32 6.49 18.29
CA PRO A 32 2.50 7.26 17.92
C PRO A 32 3.70 7.08 18.86
N VAL A 33 3.48 6.78 20.15
CA VAL A 33 4.56 6.57 21.12
C VAL A 33 5.24 5.24 20.84
N ILE A 34 4.45 4.16 20.74
CA ILE A 34 4.93 2.82 20.35
C ILE A 34 5.64 2.87 19.00
N ALA A 35 5.04 3.56 18.01
CA ALA A 35 5.62 3.69 16.68
C ALA A 35 7.00 4.38 16.71
N LYS A 36 7.16 5.39 17.52
CA LYS A 36 8.43 6.11 17.71
C LYS A 36 9.50 5.20 18.35
N GLU A 37 9.16 4.51 19.42
CA GLU A 37 10.06 3.56 20.10
C GLU A 37 10.53 2.45 19.13
N LEU A 38 9.63 1.91 18.32
CA LEU A 38 9.96 0.89 17.32
C LEU A 38 10.89 1.40 16.21
N LEU A 39 10.86 2.69 15.91
CA LEU A 39 11.74 3.32 14.92
C LEU A 39 13.11 3.68 15.48
N GLU A 40 13.22 4.04 16.77
CA GLU A 40 14.48 4.49 17.38
C GLU A 40 15.57 3.42 17.43
N GLY A 41 15.22 2.14 17.50
CA GLY A 41 16.14 1.00 17.48
C GLY A 41 16.68 0.61 16.11
N GLN A 42 16.30 1.31 15.02
CA GLN A 42 16.50 0.83 13.64
C GLN A 42 17.66 1.55 12.92
N THR A 43 18.81 0.91 12.79
CA THR A 43 20.01 1.50 12.18
C THR A 43 20.25 1.17 10.70
N LYS A 44 19.57 0.18 10.12
CA LYS A 44 19.86 -0.36 8.76
C LYS A 44 18.61 -0.59 7.89
N ASN A 45 17.66 0.32 7.91
CA ASN A 45 16.50 0.23 7.02
C ASN A 45 16.72 1.00 5.71
N ARG A 46 15.95 0.61 4.66
CA ARG A 46 15.96 1.33 3.38
C ARG A 46 15.57 2.80 3.57
N LYS A 47 16.02 3.67 2.66
CA LYS A 47 15.65 5.09 2.66
C LYS A 47 14.12 5.26 2.66
N ILE A 48 13.61 6.11 3.53
CA ILE A 48 12.19 6.44 3.65
C ILE A 48 11.75 7.24 2.42
N SER A 49 10.66 6.79 1.80
CA SER A 49 9.95 7.54 0.75
C SER A 49 9.00 8.55 1.39
N LYS A 50 9.31 9.84 1.31
CA LYS A 50 8.45 10.92 1.83
C LYS A 50 7.04 10.89 1.23
N THR A 51 6.93 10.59 -0.07
CA THR A 51 5.64 10.47 -0.76
C THR A 51 4.79 9.35 -0.20
N THR A 52 5.39 8.19 0.09
CA THR A 52 4.66 7.05 0.69
C THR A 52 4.20 7.37 2.10
N VAL A 53 5.06 8.00 2.92
CA VAL A 53 4.72 8.42 4.28
C VAL A 53 3.58 9.42 4.26
N GLN A 54 3.65 10.43 3.39
CA GLN A 54 2.60 11.45 3.28
C GLN A 54 1.24 10.83 2.92
N LYS A 55 1.21 9.89 1.96
CA LYS A 55 0.01 9.16 1.59
C LYS A 55 -0.60 8.38 2.77
N TYR A 56 0.21 7.64 3.51
CA TYR A 56 -0.25 6.87 4.66
C TYR A 56 -0.74 7.77 5.80
N LYS A 57 -0.03 8.87 6.04
CA LYS A 57 -0.41 9.91 7.00
C LYS A 57 -1.78 10.50 6.71
N GLU A 58 -2.08 10.79 5.45
CA GLU A 58 -3.39 11.29 5.02
C GLU A 58 -4.49 10.28 5.29
N PHE A 59 -4.30 8.99 4.93
CA PHE A 59 -5.25 7.93 5.23
C PHE A 59 -5.51 7.77 6.72
N MET A 60 -4.46 7.83 7.54
CA MET A 60 -4.60 7.75 8.99
C MET A 60 -5.39 8.94 9.54
N LYS A 61 -5.08 10.17 9.11
CA LYS A 61 -5.77 11.40 9.54
C LYS A 61 -7.24 11.43 9.16
N LEU A 62 -7.59 10.89 7.99
CA LEU A 62 -8.96 10.82 7.49
C LEU A 62 -9.75 9.63 8.08
N GLY A 63 -9.15 8.82 8.95
CA GLY A 63 -9.79 7.61 9.47
C GLY A 63 -10.02 6.51 8.43
N GLN A 64 -9.38 6.62 7.27
CA GLN A 64 -9.51 5.65 6.14
C GLN A 64 -8.52 4.49 6.25
N TRP A 65 -7.68 4.48 7.26
CA TRP A 65 -6.76 3.36 7.48
C TRP A 65 -7.52 2.15 8.01
N VAL A 66 -7.55 1.09 7.24
CA VAL A 66 -8.16 -0.18 7.65
C VAL A 66 -7.08 -1.24 7.89
N LEU A 67 -7.41 -2.26 8.68
CA LEU A 67 -6.56 -3.43 8.85
C LEU A 67 -6.57 -4.23 7.53
N ASN A 68 -5.53 -4.05 6.72
CA ASN A 68 -5.43 -4.55 5.35
C ASN A 68 -4.62 -5.85 5.19
N GLY A 69 -4.24 -6.46 6.30
CA GLY A 69 -3.44 -7.69 6.31
C GLY A 69 -1.94 -7.49 6.02
N GLU A 70 -1.47 -6.26 5.71
CA GLU A 70 -0.03 -5.99 5.59
C GLU A 70 0.63 -5.94 6.97
N PRO A 71 1.54 -6.88 7.29
CA PRO A 71 2.08 -6.99 8.64
C PRO A 71 3.20 -5.98 8.90
N LEU A 72 3.38 -5.62 10.18
CA LEU A 72 4.66 -5.16 10.71
C LEU A 72 5.49 -6.41 10.99
N ILE A 73 6.66 -6.54 10.39
CA ILE A 73 7.50 -7.73 10.49
C ILE A 73 8.77 -7.41 11.24
N PHE A 74 9.06 -8.21 12.25
CA PHE A 74 10.27 -8.15 13.05
C PHE A 74 11.05 -9.46 12.91
N GLY A 75 12.38 -9.37 12.76
CA GLY A 75 13.31 -10.49 12.85
C GLY A 75 14.19 -10.28 14.06
N GLY A 76 13.98 -11.09 15.11
CA GLY A 76 14.53 -10.79 16.41
C GLY A 76 14.01 -9.46 16.94
N SER A 77 14.90 -8.51 17.24
CA SER A 77 14.54 -7.15 17.69
C SER A 77 14.45 -6.12 16.55
N LYS A 78 14.73 -6.52 15.28
CA LYS A 78 14.82 -5.58 14.17
C LYS A 78 13.52 -5.52 13.38
N LEU A 79 13.08 -4.30 13.09
CA LEU A 79 11.98 -4.06 12.15
C LEU A 79 12.46 -4.39 10.73
N ILE A 80 11.83 -5.36 10.10
CA ILE A 80 12.12 -5.79 8.72
C ILE A 80 11.20 -5.09 7.74
N ASP A 81 9.90 -4.99 8.05
CA ASP A 81 8.93 -4.28 7.24
C ASP A 81 7.94 -3.47 8.08
N GLY A 82 7.46 -2.36 7.52
CA GLY A 82 6.50 -1.46 8.16
C GLY A 82 7.01 -0.07 8.49
N GLN A 83 8.27 0.25 8.19
CA GLN A 83 8.90 1.54 8.49
C GLN A 83 8.06 2.76 8.05
N HIS A 84 7.53 2.76 6.84
CA HIS A 84 6.72 3.87 6.33
C HIS A 84 5.41 4.04 7.09
N ARG A 85 4.80 2.95 7.53
CA ARG A 85 3.55 2.95 8.33
C ARG A 85 3.79 3.50 9.74
N LEU A 86 4.86 3.06 10.38
CA LEU A 86 5.26 3.59 11.69
C LEU A 86 5.60 5.08 11.62
N THR A 87 6.37 5.51 10.60
CA THR A 87 6.68 6.93 10.38
C THR A 87 5.41 7.75 10.16
N ALA A 88 4.48 7.25 9.34
CA ALA A 88 3.19 7.91 9.11
C ALA A 88 2.33 8.00 10.38
N CYS A 89 2.35 6.97 11.23
CA CYS A 89 1.69 6.98 12.54
C CYS A 89 2.24 8.09 13.43
N VAL A 90 3.55 8.19 13.57
CA VAL A 90 4.21 9.26 14.36
C VAL A 90 3.84 10.64 13.79
N GLU A 91 3.97 10.84 12.48
CA GLU A 91 3.71 12.14 11.84
C GLU A 91 2.21 12.52 11.79
N SER A 92 1.30 11.55 11.76
CA SER A 92 -0.14 11.80 11.76
C SER A 92 -0.70 12.08 13.14
N GLY A 93 -0.04 11.57 14.19
CA GLY A 93 -0.57 11.55 15.55
C GLY A 93 -1.74 10.56 15.73
N GLN A 94 -1.98 9.67 14.76
CA GLN A 94 -3.11 8.73 14.77
C GLN A 94 -2.63 7.30 14.99
N SER A 95 -3.36 6.56 15.84
CA SER A 95 -3.12 5.13 16.04
C SER A 95 -3.70 4.30 14.90
N PHE A 96 -3.10 3.14 14.61
CA PHE A 96 -3.61 2.20 13.62
C PHE A 96 -3.49 0.75 14.10
N LYS A 97 -4.35 -0.12 13.57
CA LYS A 97 -4.26 -1.57 13.78
C LYS A 97 -3.39 -2.19 12.69
N ALA A 98 -2.50 -3.11 13.11
CA ALA A 98 -1.66 -3.87 12.21
C ALA A 98 -1.57 -5.34 12.63
N VAL A 99 -1.38 -6.20 11.64
CA VAL A 99 -0.89 -7.55 11.88
C VAL A 99 0.58 -7.43 12.31
N TRP A 100 0.91 -8.06 13.41
CA TRP A 100 2.26 -8.07 13.96
C TRP A 100 2.85 -9.45 13.80
N ILE A 101 4.02 -9.54 13.19
CA ILE A 101 4.74 -10.80 12.99
C ILE A 101 6.15 -10.65 13.59
N GLU A 102 6.49 -11.55 14.49
CA GLU A 102 7.86 -11.72 14.99
C GLU A 102 8.41 -13.05 14.47
N LEU A 103 9.64 -13.01 13.99
CA LEU A 103 10.37 -14.14 13.45
C LEU A 103 11.69 -14.27 14.22
N ASP A 104 12.07 -15.48 14.57
CA ASP A 104 13.33 -15.73 15.28
C ASP A 104 14.57 -15.44 14.40
N LYS A 105 14.40 -15.46 13.06
CA LYS A 105 15.47 -15.30 12.08
C LYS A 105 15.43 -13.93 11.40
N GLU A 106 16.56 -13.20 11.42
CA GLU A 106 16.71 -11.92 10.69
C GLU A 106 16.83 -12.09 9.16
N GLU A 107 17.22 -13.27 8.69
CA GLU A 107 17.52 -13.54 7.27
C GLU A 107 16.29 -13.52 6.35
N VAL A 108 15.09 -13.51 6.90
CA VAL A 108 13.80 -13.45 6.18
C VAL A 108 13.73 -12.22 5.25
N PHE A 109 14.48 -11.16 5.56
CA PHE A 109 14.58 -9.96 4.71
C PHE A 109 14.94 -10.28 3.26
N LYS A 110 15.74 -11.31 3.00
CA LYS A 110 16.22 -11.67 1.65
C LYS A 110 15.10 -12.17 0.73
N THR A 111 14.02 -12.69 1.30
CA THR A 111 12.89 -13.29 0.56
C THR A 111 11.62 -12.45 0.59
N LEU A 112 11.58 -11.41 1.43
CA LEU A 112 10.42 -10.53 1.54
C LEU A 112 10.28 -9.57 0.34
N ASN A 113 9.05 -9.24 0.00
CA ASN A 113 8.71 -8.22 -1.02
C ASN A 113 9.27 -8.50 -2.44
N GLN A 114 9.48 -9.75 -2.81
CA GLN A 114 9.88 -10.15 -4.15
C GLN A 114 8.74 -10.06 -5.17
N GLY A 115 7.49 -9.91 -4.71
CA GLY A 115 6.31 -9.81 -5.56
C GLY A 115 6.13 -8.44 -6.22
N LYS A 116 5.54 -8.44 -7.43
CA LYS A 116 5.11 -7.23 -8.12
C LYS A 116 4.01 -6.51 -7.31
N ARG A 117 4.18 -5.22 -7.04
CA ARG A 117 3.12 -4.40 -6.44
C ARG A 117 1.93 -4.28 -7.38
N ARG A 118 0.72 -4.49 -6.86
CA ARG A 118 -0.52 -4.23 -7.61
C ARG A 118 -0.63 -2.74 -7.93
N ASN A 119 -0.90 -2.43 -9.18
CA ASN A 119 -1.23 -1.08 -9.64
C ASN A 119 -2.76 -0.98 -9.90
N GLY A 120 -3.25 0.21 -10.27
CA GLY A 120 -4.67 0.39 -10.51
C GLY A 120 -5.23 -0.43 -11.67
N ALA A 121 -4.43 -0.79 -12.66
CA ALA A 121 -4.85 -1.71 -13.72
C ALA A 121 -5.04 -3.14 -13.19
N ASP A 122 -4.19 -3.59 -12.27
CA ASP A 122 -4.35 -4.89 -11.61
C ASP A 122 -5.65 -4.92 -10.78
N VAL A 123 -6.00 -3.80 -10.12
CA VAL A 123 -7.28 -3.65 -9.39
C VAL A 123 -8.45 -3.79 -10.34
N LEU A 124 -8.50 -3.04 -11.43
CA LEU A 124 -9.56 -3.10 -12.43
C LEU A 124 -9.70 -4.49 -13.05
N SER A 125 -8.58 -5.19 -13.27
CA SER A 125 -8.59 -6.57 -13.78
C SER A 125 -9.28 -7.53 -12.79
N VAL A 126 -9.06 -7.37 -11.49
CA VAL A 126 -9.75 -8.17 -10.45
C VAL A 126 -11.26 -7.93 -10.47
N PHE A 127 -11.71 -6.69 -10.74
CA PHE A 127 -13.12 -6.34 -10.89
C PHE A 127 -13.72 -6.68 -12.28
N GLY A 128 -12.97 -7.40 -13.13
CA GLY A 128 -13.46 -7.91 -14.40
C GLY A 128 -13.44 -6.91 -15.57
N HIS A 129 -12.77 -5.75 -15.42
CA HIS A 129 -12.63 -4.80 -16.51
C HIS A 129 -11.69 -5.34 -17.60
N ALA A 130 -12.22 -5.48 -18.82
CA ALA A 130 -11.40 -5.72 -20.01
C ALA A 130 -10.53 -4.48 -20.31
N ASN A 131 -9.35 -4.68 -20.91
CA ASN A 131 -8.40 -3.60 -21.22
C ASN A 131 -8.02 -2.74 -20.01
N SER A 132 -7.89 -3.35 -18.84
CA SER A 132 -7.67 -2.69 -17.54
C SER A 132 -6.54 -1.65 -17.55
N THR A 133 -5.48 -1.86 -18.34
CA THR A 133 -4.37 -0.90 -18.49
C THR A 133 -4.82 0.42 -19.15
N ASN A 134 -5.59 0.33 -20.24
CA ASN A 134 -6.09 1.50 -20.96
C ASN A 134 -7.18 2.21 -20.15
N VAL A 135 -8.04 1.44 -19.48
CA VAL A 135 -9.07 1.96 -18.57
C VAL A 135 -8.40 2.70 -17.42
N PHE A 136 -7.39 2.13 -16.79
CA PHE A 136 -6.64 2.79 -15.71
C PHE A 136 -5.96 4.08 -16.18
N SER A 137 -5.35 4.06 -17.36
CA SER A 137 -4.73 5.27 -17.92
C SER A 137 -5.75 6.37 -18.16
N SER A 138 -6.93 6.04 -18.66
CA SER A 138 -8.03 6.98 -18.88
C SER A 138 -8.60 7.51 -17.57
N ILE A 139 -8.76 6.67 -16.57
CA ILE A 139 -9.17 7.07 -15.20
C ILE A 139 -8.16 8.07 -14.61
N CYS A 140 -6.86 7.85 -14.78
CA CYS A 140 -5.85 8.79 -14.32
C CYS A 140 -5.99 10.19 -14.97
N ILE A 141 -6.39 10.25 -16.23
CA ILE A 141 -6.64 11.51 -16.93
C ILE A 141 -7.91 12.17 -16.38
N LEU A 142 -9.01 11.42 -16.28
CA LEU A 142 -10.29 11.92 -15.78
C LEU A 142 -10.19 12.44 -14.33
N ALA A 143 -9.51 11.71 -13.47
CA ALA A 143 -9.28 12.14 -12.09
C ALA A 143 -8.47 13.42 -12.00
N ARG A 144 -7.53 13.62 -12.93
CA ARG A 144 -6.77 14.87 -13.02
C ARG A 144 -7.65 16.05 -13.45
N ILE A 145 -8.51 15.83 -14.44
CA ILE A 145 -9.48 16.85 -14.87
C ILE A 145 -10.40 17.22 -13.71
N ASP A 146 -10.93 16.22 -13.00
CA ASP A 146 -11.81 16.46 -11.85
C ASP A 146 -11.13 17.23 -10.72
N LYS A 147 -9.84 16.98 -10.45
CA LYS A 147 -9.10 17.61 -9.36
C LYS A 147 -8.56 19.03 -9.71
N PHE A 148 -8.28 19.31 -10.97
CA PHE A 148 -7.59 20.54 -11.39
C PHE A 148 -8.32 21.36 -12.46
N GLY A 149 -9.50 20.93 -12.91
CA GLY A 149 -10.36 21.69 -13.83
C GLY A 149 -9.96 21.69 -15.29
N GLU A 150 -8.72 21.38 -15.63
CA GLU A 150 -8.24 21.40 -17.03
C GLU A 150 -7.17 20.34 -17.30
N LEU A 151 -7.15 19.84 -18.54
CA LEU A 151 -6.00 19.16 -19.14
C LEU A 151 -4.88 20.18 -19.36
N GLY A 152 -4.19 20.56 -18.29
CA GLY A 152 -2.99 21.37 -18.45
C GLY A 152 -2.02 20.65 -19.40
N TYR A 153 -1.84 21.18 -20.59
CA TYR A 153 -1.00 20.65 -21.68
C TYR A 153 0.50 20.56 -21.30
N GLN A 154 0.87 21.11 -20.16
CA GLN A 154 2.22 21.03 -19.64
C GLN A 154 2.40 19.74 -18.81
N GLY A 155 2.70 18.66 -19.47
CA GLY A 155 3.26 17.51 -18.76
C GLY A 155 2.67 16.14 -19.05
N PHE A 156 2.68 15.70 -20.29
CA PHE A 156 2.71 14.27 -20.61
C PHE A 156 4.05 13.59 -20.21
N GLY A 157 4.96 14.30 -19.53
CA GLY A 157 6.13 13.74 -18.89
C GLY A 157 5.81 13.03 -17.60
N ASN A 158 6.71 12.17 -17.13
CA ASN A 158 6.57 11.34 -15.92
C ASN A 158 6.22 12.11 -14.62
N ALA A 159 6.41 13.43 -14.57
CA ALA A 159 6.05 14.30 -13.45
C ALA A 159 4.53 14.62 -13.34
N GLY A 160 3.75 14.29 -14.37
CA GLY A 160 2.32 14.62 -14.45
C GLY A 160 1.35 13.50 -14.09
N ARG A 161 1.83 12.31 -13.75
CA ARG A 161 0.97 11.21 -13.27
C ARG A 161 0.73 11.37 -11.79
N LEU A 162 -0.41 11.98 -11.44
CA LEU A 162 -0.92 11.85 -10.07
C LEU A 162 -1.20 10.37 -9.81
N PRO A 163 -0.55 9.79 -8.82
CA PRO A 163 -0.89 8.45 -8.40
C PRO A 163 -2.30 8.49 -7.80
N ILE A 164 -3.26 7.90 -8.52
CA ILE A 164 -4.57 7.66 -7.94
C ILE A 164 -4.44 6.48 -6.97
N PRO A 165 -4.90 6.63 -5.73
CA PRO A 165 -4.97 5.53 -4.80
C PRO A 165 -5.83 4.39 -5.36
N ASN A 166 -5.46 3.14 -5.10
CA ASN A 166 -6.17 1.99 -5.65
C ASN A 166 -7.66 1.95 -5.29
N HIS A 167 -8.08 2.49 -4.14
CA HIS A 167 -9.48 2.57 -3.74
C HIS A 167 -10.28 3.61 -4.55
N GLU A 168 -9.67 4.72 -4.99
CA GLU A 168 -10.32 5.70 -5.86
C GLU A 168 -10.47 5.18 -7.29
N VAL A 169 -9.66 4.22 -7.73
CA VAL A 169 -9.73 3.67 -9.09
C VAL A 169 -11.07 3.02 -9.37
N GLU A 170 -11.60 2.28 -8.40
CA GLU A 170 -12.91 1.64 -8.49
C GLU A 170 -14.04 2.67 -8.55
N GLU A 171 -14.00 3.69 -7.69
CA GLU A 171 -14.99 4.79 -7.69
C GLU A 171 -15.06 5.49 -9.04
N TYR A 172 -13.90 5.77 -9.66
CA TYR A 172 -13.84 6.35 -11.00
C TYR A 172 -14.37 5.41 -12.08
N ALA A 173 -14.12 4.10 -11.97
CA ALA A 173 -14.67 3.12 -12.91
C ALA A 173 -16.21 3.09 -12.83
N TRP A 174 -16.79 3.18 -11.65
CA TRP A 174 -18.24 3.30 -11.45
C TRP A 174 -18.80 4.63 -11.96
N LYS A 175 -18.07 5.74 -11.76
CA LYS A 175 -18.47 7.07 -12.25
C LYS A 175 -18.54 7.14 -13.78
N TYR A 176 -17.72 6.34 -14.47
CA TYR A 176 -17.64 6.32 -15.95
C TYR A 176 -17.89 4.91 -16.50
N PRO A 177 -19.11 4.35 -16.38
CA PRO A 177 -19.40 2.95 -16.71
C PRO A 177 -19.21 2.59 -18.20
N ASN A 178 -19.25 3.57 -19.10
CA ASN A 178 -19.07 3.39 -20.53
C ASN A 178 -17.62 3.50 -21.01
N LEU A 179 -16.66 3.66 -20.09
CA LEU A 179 -15.26 3.88 -20.44
C LEU A 179 -14.66 2.70 -21.19
N ASP A 180 -14.96 1.47 -20.78
CA ASP A 180 -14.54 0.24 -21.47
C ASP A 180 -15.04 0.18 -22.91
N VAL A 181 -16.28 0.58 -23.13
CA VAL A 181 -16.91 0.59 -24.47
C VAL A 181 -16.23 1.64 -25.36
N SER A 182 -15.99 2.82 -24.82
CA SER A 182 -15.34 3.93 -25.52
C SER A 182 -13.91 3.56 -25.93
N ILE A 183 -13.15 2.96 -25.03
CA ILE A 183 -11.77 2.50 -25.30
C ILE A 183 -11.76 1.44 -26.41
N ARG A 184 -12.65 0.42 -26.33
CA ARG A 184 -12.74 -0.60 -27.37
C ARG A 184 -13.06 -0.01 -28.75
N LYS A 185 -13.93 0.98 -28.83
CA LYS A 185 -14.24 1.68 -30.09
C LYS A 185 -13.03 2.45 -30.60
N CYS A 186 -12.32 3.16 -29.75
CA CYS A 186 -11.09 3.87 -30.11
C CYS A 186 -9.99 2.93 -30.59
N ASP A 187 -9.78 1.80 -29.90
CA ASP A 187 -8.79 0.79 -30.29
C ASP A 187 -9.14 0.14 -31.64
N ALA A 188 -10.43 -0.18 -31.90
CA ALA A 188 -10.89 -0.73 -33.17
C ALA A 188 -10.67 0.27 -34.30
N TRP A 189 -11.04 1.53 -34.08
CA TRP A 189 -10.82 2.62 -35.04
C TRP A 189 -9.34 2.82 -35.32
N TYR A 190 -8.48 2.90 -34.29
CA TYR A 190 -7.03 3.06 -34.45
C TYR A 190 -6.39 1.92 -35.27
N ARG A 191 -6.79 0.67 -35.03
CA ARG A 191 -6.30 -0.49 -35.80
C ARG A 191 -6.68 -0.39 -37.29
N GLN A 192 -7.88 0.08 -37.57
CA GLN A 192 -8.36 0.26 -38.95
C GLN A 192 -7.52 1.28 -39.75
N PHE A 193 -7.03 2.33 -39.07
CA PHE A 193 -6.21 3.39 -39.69
C PHE A 193 -4.71 3.07 -39.72
N ARG A 194 -4.22 2.23 -38.84
CA ARG A 194 -2.78 1.86 -38.78
C ARG A 194 -2.42 0.82 -39.84
N LEU A 195 -3.38 0.12 -40.39
CA LEU A 195 -3.18 -0.90 -41.46
C LEU A 195 -3.18 -0.31 -42.87
N LYS A 196 -3.27 1.01 -42.98
CA LYS A 196 -3.08 1.76 -44.23
C LYS A 196 -1.79 2.58 -44.15
#